data_9309920d08850b3c85c41304a1dab421
#
_entry.id   9309920d08850b3c85c41304a1dab421
#
_cell.length_a   1.000
_cell.length_b   1.000
_cell.length_c   1.000
_cell.angle_alpha   90.00
_cell.angle_beta   90.00
_cell.angle_gamma   90.00
#
_symmetry.space_group_name_H-M   'P 1'
#
loop_
_entity.id
_entity.type
_entity.pdbx_description
1 polymer ?
#
loop_
_entity_poly.entity_id
_entity_poly.type
_entity_poly.pdbx_seq_one_letter_code
_entity_poly.pdbx_strand_id
1 'polypeptide(L)'
;METLLSIKPWFVLDEATQKLLIAIGIKLAIFLFFVFLAWIVGKSSPRFLSLIVRRFTPQLFSRIYENLVEPQSKTLSTVMTLILVSVALNLIQEYTGFYNFLKFFSDLSIAISIAIFISSLFKNFLRIYGIELIRKLGFEVDELLLVFETIANIVIGFIVAVAFAQSQNVNLIGLIAGLGIGGIAVAFASQKTLEQIFGTVVIYLDRPYLPGEYIRIHLSSQGILLARVEAIGLRSTKLRTLAKSTLIVVPNSVMAESDIENVTRGKKVMVLLYLNFPRQLEKPEQALLEKVIKESSSTLFGIDSNSTKISLFPHEDNPKGVRARVSFFILGSNENSIEFRKRLLELANESIAKKLQSHGIQFTMQEPTLYIDSPIPI
;
A
#
# COMPACT_ATOMS: atom_id res chain seq x y z
N MET A 1 12.45 -67.18 69.30
CA MET A 1 13.52 -66.33 68.76
C MET A 1 13.71 -66.65 67.27
N GLU A 2 12.62 -66.79 66.47
CA GLU A 2 12.62 -67.25 65.09
C GLU A 2 11.53 -66.55 64.26
N THR A 3 11.25 -65.26 64.50
CA THR A 3 10.21 -64.55 63.81
C THR A 3 10.68 -63.20 63.14
N LEU A 4 11.99 -63.09 62.94
CA LEU A 4 12.54 -61.81 62.38
C LEU A 4 13.29 -61.92 61.03
N LEU A 5 13.14 -62.98 60.24
CA LEU A 5 13.84 -63.11 58.95
C LEU A 5 12.92 -63.53 57.80
N SER A 6 11.71 -62.96 57.67
CA SER A 6 10.96 -63.02 56.38
C SER A 6 10.63 -61.65 55.88
N ILE A 7 11.62 -60.79 55.69
CA ILE A 7 11.53 -59.72 54.77
C ILE A 7 11.71 -60.37 53.37
N LYS A 8 10.57 -60.83 52.76
CA LYS A 8 10.54 -61.14 51.33
C LYS A 8 11.00 -59.89 50.60
N PRO A 9 12.07 -59.99 49.78
CA PRO A 9 12.46 -58.86 48.98
C PRO A 9 11.31 -58.57 47.99
N TRP A 10 10.57 -57.48 48.23
CA TRP A 10 9.48 -56.99 47.42
C TRP A 10 9.95 -56.56 45.98
N PHE A 11 11.22 -56.83 45.65
CA PHE A 11 11.86 -56.47 44.39
C PHE A 11 12.60 -57.62 43.70
N VAL A 12 12.09 -58.87 43.77
CA VAL A 12 12.58 -59.92 42.83
C VAL A 12 11.73 -59.74 41.58
N LEU A 13 12.20 -58.85 40.68
CA LEU A 13 11.68 -58.73 39.33
C LEU A 13 11.89 -60.08 38.63
N ASP A 14 10.84 -60.64 38.01
CA ASP A 14 10.90 -61.80 37.15
C ASP A 14 11.96 -61.60 36.04
N GLU A 15 12.69 -62.64 35.66
CA GLU A 15 13.78 -62.56 34.64
C GLU A 15 13.29 -61.90 33.32
N ALA A 16 12.03 -62.09 32.96
CA ALA A 16 11.41 -61.45 31.80
C ALA A 16 11.27 -59.94 31.99
N THR A 17 10.83 -59.47 33.16
CA THR A 17 10.74 -58.06 33.52
C THR A 17 12.12 -57.40 33.68
N GLN A 18 13.14 -58.06 34.15
CA GLN A 18 14.50 -57.55 34.20
C GLN A 18 15.05 -57.34 32.78
N LYS A 19 14.91 -58.31 31.87
CA LYS A 19 15.36 -58.19 30.48
C LYS A 19 14.63 -57.07 29.74
N LEU A 20 13.33 -56.91 30.02
CA LEU A 20 12.51 -55.81 29.45
C LEU A 20 12.95 -54.45 29.95
N LEU A 21 13.22 -54.30 31.26
CA LEU A 21 13.72 -53.05 31.84
C LEU A 21 15.10 -52.65 31.30
N ILE A 22 16.00 -53.65 31.15
CA ILE A 22 17.32 -53.43 30.58
C ILE A 22 17.18 -52.99 29.10
N ALA A 23 16.33 -53.64 28.31
CA ALA A 23 16.09 -53.29 26.93
C ALA A 23 15.54 -51.88 26.79
N ILE A 24 14.54 -51.47 27.64
CA ILE A 24 14.01 -50.12 27.68
C ILE A 24 15.11 -49.12 28.07
N GLY A 25 15.90 -49.45 29.12
CA GLY A 25 17.00 -48.60 29.58
C GLY A 25 18.06 -48.34 28.47
N ILE A 26 18.45 -49.39 27.74
CA ILE A 26 19.38 -49.24 26.60
C ILE A 26 18.80 -48.38 25.50
N LYS A 27 17.53 -48.60 25.11
CA LYS A 27 16.86 -47.78 24.08
C LYS A 27 16.71 -46.31 24.50
N LEU A 28 16.36 -46.06 25.77
CA LEU A 28 16.30 -44.74 26.34
C LEU A 28 17.69 -44.06 26.36
N ALA A 29 18.72 -44.76 26.73
CA ALA A 29 20.10 -44.24 26.71
C ALA A 29 20.53 -43.85 25.28
N ILE A 30 20.24 -44.74 24.30
CA ILE A 30 20.50 -44.45 22.88
C ILE A 30 19.69 -43.21 22.42
N PHE A 31 18.40 -43.11 22.76
CA PHE A 31 17.57 -41.97 22.46
C PHE A 31 18.13 -40.67 23.05
N LEU A 32 18.48 -40.64 24.33
CA LEU A 32 19.07 -39.48 24.98
C LEU A 32 20.42 -39.09 24.36
N PHE A 33 21.23 -40.06 23.94
CA PHE A 33 22.47 -39.81 23.21
C PHE A 33 22.18 -39.10 21.90
N PHE A 34 21.20 -39.56 21.12
CA PHE A 34 20.83 -38.91 19.85
C PHE A 34 20.21 -37.52 20.04
N VAL A 35 19.43 -37.32 21.12
CA VAL A 35 18.93 -35.99 21.47
C VAL A 35 20.06 -35.04 21.85
N PHE A 36 21.06 -35.52 22.58
CA PHE A 36 22.26 -34.74 22.90
C PHE A 36 23.08 -34.42 21.64
N LEU A 37 23.24 -35.37 20.72
CA LEU A 37 23.89 -35.17 19.42
C LEU A 37 23.09 -34.15 18.58
N ALA A 38 21.76 -34.28 18.54
CA ALA A 38 20.87 -33.35 17.85
C ALA A 38 21.03 -31.92 18.38
N TRP A 39 21.19 -31.76 19.70
CA TRP A 39 21.42 -30.45 20.32
C TRP A 39 22.78 -29.84 19.88
N ILE A 40 23.85 -30.61 19.87
CA ILE A 40 25.18 -30.14 19.41
C ILE A 40 25.16 -29.77 17.92
N VAL A 41 24.63 -30.65 17.07
CA VAL A 41 24.54 -30.42 15.62
C VAL A 41 23.62 -29.25 15.31
N GLY A 42 22.46 -29.21 15.92
CA GLY A 42 21.49 -28.10 15.75
C GLY A 42 22.07 -26.75 16.15
N LYS A 43 22.78 -26.68 17.29
CA LYS A 43 23.48 -25.48 17.74
C LYS A 43 24.59 -25.02 16.78
N SER A 44 25.23 -25.97 16.12
CA SER A 44 26.32 -25.70 15.17
C SER A 44 25.82 -25.45 13.74
N SER A 45 24.55 -25.79 13.44
CA SER A 45 24.01 -25.74 12.07
C SER A 45 24.07 -24.36 11.41
N PRO A 46 23.85 -23.21 12.10
CA PRO A 46 23.97 -21.89 11.45
C PRO A 46 25.41 -21.61 10.99
N ARG A 47 26.41 -22.08 11.74
CA ARG A 47 27.82 -21.93 11.35
C ARG A 47 28.16 -22.75 10.10
N PHE A 48 27.69 -24.00 10.04
CA PHE A 48 27.88 -24.86 8.87
C PHE A 48 27.16 -24.22 7.65
N LEU A 49 25.94 -23.74 7.82
CA LEU A 49 25.20 -23.11 6.74
C LEU A 49 25.92 -21.85 6.22
N SER A 50 26.43 -21.01 7.13
CA SER A 50 27.17 -19.80 6.76
C SER A 50 28.44 -20.13 5.98
N LEU A 51 29.18 -21.19 6.36
CA LEU A 51 30.38 -21.65 5.65
C LEU A 51 30.06 -22.16 4.23
N ILE A 52 28.95 -22.90 4.08
CA ILE A 52 28.50 -23.41 2.77
C ILE A 52 28.08 -22.22 1.89
N VAL A 53 27.27 -21.30 2.40
CA VAL A 53 26.82 -20.15 1.62
C VAL A 53 28.01 -19.29 1.19
N ARG A 54 28.94 -18.97 2.07
CA ARG A 54 30.10 -18.13 1.75
C ARG A 54 31.04 -18.81 0.73
N ARG A 55 31.12 -20.16 0.71
CA ARG A 55 32.03 -20.88 -0.17
C ARG A 55 31.45 -21.22 -1.54
N PHE A 56 30.17 -21.49 -1.64
CA PHE A 56 29.54 -22.04 -2.84
C PHE A 56 28.53 -21.12 -3.53
N THR A 57 28.23 -19.93 -2.95
CA THR A 57 27.16 -19.11 -3.47
C THR A 57 27.68 -17.78 -4.04
N PRO A 58 27.08 -17.24 -5.11
CA PRO A 58 27.38 -15.90 -5.63
C PRO A 58 27.26 -14.80 -4.56
N GLN A 59 28.08 -13.76 -4.70
CA GLN A 59 28.16 -12.66 -3.71
C GLN A 59 26.81 -12.03 -3.34
N LEU A 60 25.85 -12.01 -4.28
CA LEU A 60 24.51 -11.48 -4.02
C LEU A 60 23.75 -12.31 -2.96
N PHE A 61 23.79 -13.63 -3.08
CA PHE A 61 23.13 -14.53 -2.14
C PHE A 61 23.81 -14.56 -0.77
N SER A 62 25.14 -14.42 -0.75
CA SER A 62 25.89 -14.29 0.51
C SER A 62 25.46 -13.06 1.30
N ARG A 63 25.29 -11.91 0.64
CA ARG A 63 24.77 -10.68 1.28
C ARG A 63 23.33 -10.83 1.79
N ILE A 64 22.46 -11.50 1.02
CA ILE A 64 21.09 -11.78 1.45
C ILE A 64 21.11 -12.67 2.71
N TYR A 65 21.92 -13.70 2.73
CA TYR A 65 22.06 -14.58 3.88
C TYR A 65 22.55 -13.82 5.12
N GLU A 66 23.64 -13.05 4.98
CA GLU A 66 24.22 -12.25 6.07
C GLU A 66 23.23 -11.23 6.66
N ASN A 67 22.44 -10.60 5.80
CA ASN A 67 21.49 -9.58 6.24
C ASN A 67 20.19 -10.15 6.82
N LEU A 68 19.67 -11.26 6.28
CA LEU A 68 18.37 -11.80 6.66
C LEU A 68 18.45 -12.96 7.64
N VAL A 69 19.35 -13.93 7.39
CA VAL A 69 19.38 -15.21 8.11
C VAL A 69 20.34 -15.18 9.30
N GLU A 70 21.53 -14.62 9.14
CA GLU A 70 22.56 -14.60 10.18
C GLU A 70 22.09 -13.92 11.49
N PRO A 71 21.33 -12.82 11.48
CA PRO A 71 20.76 -12.22 12.69
C PRO A 71 19.82 -13.16 13.43
N GLN A 72 19.20 -14.13 12.72
CA GLN A 72 18.23 -15.10 13.26
C GLN A 72 18.88 -16.47 13.53
N SER A 73 20.21 -16.53 13.66
CA SER A 73 20.97 -17.78 13.87
C SER A 73 20.49 -18.58 15.07
N LYS A 74 20.04 -17.92 16.15
CA LYS A 74 19.50 -18.58 17.34
C LYS A 74 18.19 -19.33 17.04
N THR A 75 17.27 -18.68 16.34
CA THR A 75 15.97 -19.27 15.97
C THR A 75 16.17 -20.39 14.96
N LEU A 76 17.06 -20.21 13.99
CA LEU A 76 17.46 -21.26 13.03
C LEU A 76 18.05 -22.49 13.75
N SER A 77 18.94 -22.26 14.73
CA SER A 77 19.50 -23.33 15.57
C SER A 77 18.40 -24.10 16.32
N THR A 78 17.41 -23.39 16.86
CA THR A 78 16.29 -24.03 17.56
C THR A 78 15.46 -24.90 16.61
N VAL A 79 15.11 -24.39 15.43
CA VAL A 79 14.37 -25.15 14.41
C VAL A 79 15.12 -26.41 14.02
N MET A 80 16.43 -26.29 13.71
CA MET A 80 17.26 -27.44 13.33
C MET A 80 17.39 -28.45 14.46
N THR A 81 17.57 -28.01 15.70
CA THR A 81 17.61 -28.90 16.87
C THR A 81 16.31 -29.68 17.01
N LEU A 82 15.16 -29.03 16.93
CA LEU A 82 13.85 -29.67 17.05
C LEU A 82 13.58 -30.66 15.94
N ILE A 83 13.98 -30.35 14.69
CA ILE A 83 13.87 -31.30 13.56
C ILE A 83 14.71 -32.54 13.83
N LEU A 84 15.96 -32.37 14.29
CA LEU A 84 16.83 -33.51 14.60
C LEU A 84 16.32 -34.34 15.79
N VAL A 85 15.76 -33.68 16.80
CA VAL A 85 15.07 -34.37 17.92
C VAL A 85 13.87 -35.15 17.42
N SER A 86 13.06 -34.58 16.51
CA SER A 86 11.93 -35.27 15.91
C SER A 86 12.36 -36.51 15.11
N VAL A 87 13.51 -36.46 14.44
CA VAL A 87 14.10 -37.64 13.77
C VAL A 87 14.55 -38.67 14.80
N ALA A 88 15.17 -38.23 15.92
CA ALA A 88 15.62 -39.15 16.98
C ALA A 88 14.42 -39.84 17.66
N LEU A 89 13.23 -39.24 17.73
CA LEU A 89 12.03 -39.87 18.27
C LEU A 89 11.65 -41.15 17.52
N ASN A 90 12.01 -41.31 16.26
CA ASN A 90 11.73 -42.54 15.51
C ASN A 90 12.41 -43.76 16.08
N LEU A 91 13.45 -43.60 16.92
CA LEU A 91 14.09 -44.72 17.61
C LEU A 91 13.20 -45.38 18.68
N ILE A 92 12.17 -44.69 19.12
CA ILE A 92 11.25 -45.17 20.15
C ILE A 92 9.84 -45.47 19.61
N GLN A 93 9.68 -45.61 18.28
CA GLN A 93 8.37 -45.89 17.65
C GLN A 93 7.68 -47.13 18.15
N GLU A 94 8.42 -48.15 18.66
CA GLU A 94 7.85 -49.36 19.22
C GLU A 94 6.92 -49.06 20.44
N TYR A 95 7.14 -47.94 21.12
CA TYR A 95 6.29 -47.50 22.26
C TYR A 95 5.24 -46.54 21.78
N THR A 96 4.28 -47.02 20.99
CA THR A 96 3.33 -46.21 20.22
C THR A 96 2.63 -45.10 20.97
N GLY A 97 2.15 -45.35 22.19
CA GLY A 97 1.47 -44.33 23.00
C GLY A 97 2.38 -43.18 23.42
N PHE A 98 3.57 -43.53 23.92
CA PHE A 98 4.56 -42.56 24.36
C PHE A 98 5.19 -41.79 23.15
N TYR A 99 5.47 -42.53 22.07
CA TYR A 99 5.95 -41.94 20.81
C TYR A 99 4.96 -40.93 20.26
N ASN A 100 3.67 -41.27 20.12
CA ASN A 100 2.67 -40.36 19.55
C ASN A 100 2.51 -39.11 20.42
N PHE A 101 2.56 -39.24 21.72
CA PHE A 101 2.52 -38.10 22.65
C PHE A 101 3.72 -37.17 22.45
N LEU A 102 4.95 -37.69 22.48
CA LEU A 102 6.14 -36.88 22.27
C LEU A 102 6.21 -36.31 20.84
N LYS A 103 5.80 -37.07 19.84
CA LYS A 103 5.78 -36.67 18.46
C LYS A 103 4.83 -35.47 18.24
N PHE A 104 3.65 -35.52 18.85
CA PHE A 104 2.70 -34.39 18.78
C PHE A 104 3.31 -33.09 19.33
N PHE A 105 3.93 -33.11 20.50
CA PHE A 105 4.56 -31.93 21.10
C PHE A 105 5.81 -31.50 20.32
N SER A 106 6.58 -32.42 19.78
CA SER A 106 7.71 -32.14 18.91
C SER A 106 7.28 -31.43 17.62
N ASP A 107 6.28 -31.96 16.92
CA ASP A 107 5.75 -31.38 15.68
C ASP A 107 5.11 -29.99 15.93
N LEU A 108 4.40 -29.82 17.05
CA LEU A 108 3.88 -28.53 17.47
C LEU A 108 5.00 -27.51 17.73
N SER A 109 6.04 -27.93 18.44
CA SER A 109 7.21 -27.08 18.73
C SER A 109 7.96 -26.69 17.47
N ILE A 110 8.10 -27.62 16.52
CA ILE A 110 8.69 -27.36 15.20
C ILE A 110 7.84 -26.35 14.45
N ALA A 111 6.51 -26.54 14.40
CA ALA A 111 5.60 -25.63 13.71
C ALA A 111 5.68 -24.21 14.27
N ILE A 112 5.63 -24.05 15.59
CA ILE A 112 5.77 -22.74 16.23
C ILE A 112 7.14 -22.12 15.95
N SER A 113 8.22 -22.89 16.04
CA SER A 113 9.58 -22.39 15.80
C SER A 113 9.80 -21.97 14.36
N ILE A 114 9.24 -22.71 13.40
CA ILE A 114 9.24 -22.33 11.96
C ILE A 114 8.45 -21.04 11.74
N ALA A 115 7.25 -20.91 12.35
CA ALA A 115 6.46 -19.68 12.25
C ALA A 115 7.24 -18.47 12.76
N ILE A 116 7.87 -18.56 13.93
CA ILE A 116 8.70 -17.50 14.52
C ILE A 116 9.89 -17.18 13.60
N PHE A 117 10.55 -18.20 13.04
CA PHE A 117 11.70 -18.02 12.17
C PHE A 117 11.31 -17.28 10.87
N ILE A 118 10.25 -17.74 10.18
CA ILE A 118 9.79 -17.11 8.94
C ILE A 118 9.28 -15.68 9.21
N SER A 119 8.52 -15.47 10.31
CA SER A 119 8.06 -14.14 10.72
C SER A 119 9.24 -13.19 10.95
N SER A 120 10.27 -13.65 11.64
CA SER A 120 11.48 -12.86 11.90
C SER A 120 12.27 -12.55 10.62
N LEU A 121 12.36 -13.49 9.69
CA LEU A 121 12.96 -13.27 8.36
C LEU A 121 12.18 -12.21 7.59
N PHE A 122 10.85 -12.31 7.57
CA PHE A 122 10.01 -11.34 6.85
C PHE A 122 10.12 -9.93 7.46
N LYS A 123 10.14 -9.83 8.78
CA LYS A 123 10.37 -8.57 9.49
C LYS A 123 11.71 -7.93 9.12
N ASN A 124 12.80 -8.70 9.10
CA ASN A 124 14.10 -8.21 8.69
C ASN A 124 14.11 -7.82 7.22
N PHE A 125 13.46 -8.60 6.35
CA PHE A 125 13.31 -8.27 4.93
C PHE A 125 12.61 -6.93 4.73
N LEU A 126 11.47 -6.71 5.41
CA LEU A 126 10.75 -5.43 5.35
C LEU A 126 11.60 -4.26 5.85
N ARG A 127 12.36 -4.44 6.93
CA ARG A 127 13.21 -3.38 7.48
C ARG A 127 14.37 -3.01 6.59
N ILE A 128 14.97 -3.98 5.89
CA ILE A 128 16.15 -3.74 5.04
C ILE A 128 15.74 -3.21 3.67
N TYR A 129 14.75 -3.84 3.04
CA TYR A 129 14.37 -3.55 1.65
C TYR A 129 13.05 -2.77 1.53
N GLY A 130 12.10 -3.00 2.44
CA GLY A 130 10.78 -2.36 2.40
C GLY A 130 10.82 -0.88 2.72
N ILE A 131 11.64 -0.47 3.69
CA ILE A 131 11.77 0.94 4.11
C ILE A 131 12.16 1.85 2.93
N GLU A 132 13.15 1.43 2.15
CA GLU A 132 13.62 2.22 1.01
C GLU A 132 12.54 2.35 -0.07
N LEU A 133 11.80 1.28 -0.33
CA LEU A 133 10.70 1.27 -1.28
C LEU A 133 9.54 2.17 -0.83
N ILE A 134 9.13 2.04 0.43
CA ILE A 134 8.03 2.83 1.02
C ILE A 134 8.37 4.32 1.02
N ARG A 135 9.61 4.67 1.36
CA ARG A 135 10.11 6.06 1.35
C ARG A 135 10.12 6.66 -0.06
N LYS A 136 10.52 5.87 -1.08
CA LYS A 136 10.46 6.31 -2.49
C LYS A 136 9.03 6.58 -2.96
N LEU A 137 8.04 5.91 -2.38
CA LEU A 137 6.63 6.12 -2.66
C LEU A 137 6.00 7.28 -1.87
N GLY A 138 6.76 7.94 -0.98
CA GLY A 138 6.31 9.13 -0.24
C GLY A 138 5.35 8.83 0.93
N PHE A 139 5.33 7.59 1.43
CA PHE A 139 4.48 7.19 2.55
C PHE A 139 5.21 7.30 3.90
N GLU A 140 4.43 7.46 4.98
CA GLU A 140 4.94 7.30 6.35
C GLU A 140 5.31 5.84 6.60
N VAL A 141 6.58 5.62 6.97
CA VAL A 141 7.19 4.29 6.94
C VAL A 141 6.68 3.40 8.07
N ASP A 142 6.54 3.96 9.29
CA ASP A 142 6.35 3.16 10.49
C ASP A 142 4.99 2.46 10.56
N GLU A 143 3.92 3.17 10.19
CA GLU A 143 2.55 2.62 10.21
C GLU A 143 2.35 1.53 9.14
N LEU A 144 2.85 1.76 7.94
CA LEU A 144 2.73 0.78 6.86
C LEU A 144 3.54 -0.49 7.12
N LEU A 145 4.74 -0.37 7.69
CA LEU A 145 5.54 -1.53 8.09
C LEU A 145 4.80 -2.41 9.09
N LEU A 146 4.16 -1.80 10.09
CA LEU A 146 3.38 -2.54 11.10
C LEU A 146 2.22 -3.31 10.45
N VAL A 147 1.52 -2.69 9.50
CA VAL A 147 0.41 -3.34 8.78
C VAL A 147 0.91 -4.53 7.97
N PHE A 148 1.99 -4.37 7.19
CA PHE A 148 2.56 -5.45 6.39
C PHE A 148 3.10 -6.58 7.27
N GLU A 149 3.78 -6.26 8.38
CA GLU A 149 4.26 -7.25 9.36
C GLU A 149 3.09 -8.03 9.96
N THR A 150 2.00 -7.36 10.33
CA THR A 150 0.83 -8.00 10.92
C THR A 150 0.13 -8.93 9.92
N ILE A 151 -0.10 -8.49 8.69
CA ILE A 151 -0.72 -9.31 7.65
C ILE A 151 0.14 -10.53 7.36
N ALA A 152 1.45 -10.36 7.22
CA ALA A 152 2.37 -11.47 6.98
C ALA A 152 2.36 -12.48 8.13
N ASN A 153 2.34 -12.02 9.38
CA ASN A 153 2.29 -12.90 10.55
C ASN A 153 0.99 -13.72 10.60
N ILE A 154 -0.15 -13.12 10.22
CA ILE A 154 -1.42 -13.85 10.11
C ILE A 154 -1.33 -14.93 9.02
N VAL A 155 -0.79 -14.60 7.86
CA VAL A 155 -0.64 -15.54 6.73
C VAL A 155 0.34 -16.66 7.09
N ILE A 156 1.49 -16.33 7.67
CA ILE A 156 2.50 -17.31 8.12
C ILE A 156 1.89 -18.25 9.17
N GLY A 157 1.23 -17.70 10.17
CA GLY A 157 0.57 -18.48 11.22
C GLY A 157 -0.49 -19.42 10.65
N PHE A 158 -1.28 -18.94 9.69
CA PHE A 158 -2.29 -19.75 9.00
C PHE A 158 -1.66 -20.92 8.22
N ILE A 159 -0.64 -20.64 7.39
CA ILE A 159 0.05 -21.67 6.59
C ILE A 159 0.67 -22.73 7.50
N VAL A 160 1.34 -22.31 8.59
CA VAL A 160 1.97 -23.23 9.55
C VAL A 160 0.92 -24.04 10.29
N ALA A 161 -0.21 -23.45 10.68
CA ALA A 161 -1.31 -24.16 11.33
C ALA A 161 -1.92 -25.23 10.43
N VAL A 162 -2.11 -24.93 9.14
CA VAL A 162 -2.60 -25.91 8.14
C VAL A 162 -1.57 -27.02 7.93
N ALA A 163 -0.28 -26.69 7.82
CA ALA A 163 0.79 -27.68 7.69
C ALA A 163 0.87 -28.59 8.92
N PHE A 164 0.73 -28.03 10.12
CA PHE A 164 0.67 -28.79 11.37
C PHE A 164 -0.59 -29.70 11.41
N ALA A 165 -1.76 -29.18 11.06
CA ALA A 165 -2.98 -30.00 11.00
C ALA A 165 -2.82 -31.18 10.02
N GLN A 166 -2.15 -30.94 8.88
CA GLN A 166 -1.85 -32.00 7.91
C GLN A 166 -0.90 -33.06 8.50
N SER A 167 0.10 -32.67 9.28
CA SER A 167 1.03 -33.61 9.92
C SER A 167 0.32 -34.50 10.94
N GLN A 168 -0.79 -34.03 11.49
CA GLN A 168 -1.64 -34.76 12.46
C GLN A 168 -2.77 -35.58 11.78
N ASN A 169 -2.72 -35.76 10.43
CA ASN A 169 -3.75 -36.45 9.64
C ASN A 169 -5.17 -35.86 9.80
N VAL A 170 -5.28 -34.56 10.11
CA VAL A 170 -6.58 -33.86 10.14
C VAL A 170 -7.12 -33.74 8.71
N ASN A 171 -8.42 -33.94 8.55
CA ASN A 171 -9.08 -33.78 7.26
C ASN A 171 -9.07 -32.29 6.85
N LEU A 172 -8.10 -31.92 6.01
CA LEU A 172 -7.93 -30.56 5.52
C LEU A 172 -9.09 -30.10 4.62
N ILE A 173 -9.78 -30.99 3.94
CA ILE A 173 -10.89 -30.65 3.04
C ILE A 173 -12.01 -29.97 3.84
N GLY A 174 -12.40 -30.54 4.97
CA GLY A 174 -13.40 -29.96 5.87
C GLY A 174 -12.96 -28.62 6.46
N LEU A 175 -11.70 -28.54 6.86
CA LEU A 175 -11.12 -27.33 7.44
C LEU A 175 -11.05 -26.20 6.39
N ILE A 176 -10.57 -26.48 5.17
CA ILE A 176 -10.49 -25.52 4.08
C ILE A 176 -11.89 -25.09 3.63
N ALA A 177 -12.85 -26.00 3.57
CA ALA A 177 -14.24 -25.69 3.22
C ALA A 177 -14.87 -24.71 4.23
N GLY A 178 -14.68 -24.96 5.53
CA GLY A 178 -15.17 -24.06 6.58
C GLY A 178 -14.48 -22.68 6.55
N LEU A 179 -13.16 -22.66 6.37
CA LEU A 179 -12.40 -21.43 6.23
C LEU A 179 -12.71 -20.70 4.91
N GLY A 180 -13.07 -21.42 3.85
CA GLY A 180 -13.48 -20.84 2.57
C GLY A 180 -14.72 -19.97 2.71
N ILE A 181 -15.72 -20.39 3.46
CA ILE A 181 -16.93 -19.58 3.75
C ILE A 181 -16.56 -18.31 4.51
N GLY A 182 -15.74 -18.42 5.57
CA GLY A 182 -15.22 -17.28 6.31
C GLY A 182 -14.36 -16.35 5.42
N GLY A 183 -13.55 -16.91 4.54
CA GLY A 183 -12.73 -16.17 3.58
C GLY A 183 -13.56 -15.36 2.59
N ILE A 184 -14.69 -15.88 2.12
CA ILE A 184 -15.64 -15.14 1.27
C ILE A 184 -16.18 -13.92 2.04
N ALA A 185 -16.57 -14.07 3.30
CA ALA A 185 -17.05 -12.97 4.11
C ALA A 185 -15.99 -11.87 4.27
N VAL A 186 -14.73 -12.26 4.54
CA VAL A 186 -13.59 -11.32 4.62
C VAL A 186 -13.33 -10.66 3.27
N ALA A 187 -13.43 -11.40 2.15
CA ALA A 187 -13.25 -10.86 0.81
C ALA A 187 -14.29 -9.77 0.50
N PHE A 188 -15.57 -10.00 0.78
CA PHE A 188 -16.62 -8.99 0.61
C PHE A 188 -16.41 -7.77 1.51
N ALA A 189 -16.02 -7.99 2.78
CA ALA A 189 -15.73 -6.89 3.70
C ALA A 189 -14.54 -6.02 3.24
N SER A 190 -13.57 -6.63 2.57
CA SER A 190 -12.34 -5.95 2.10
C SER A 190 -12.46 -5.40 0.68
N GLN A 191 -13.50 -5.74 -0.07
CA GLN A 191 -13.64 -5.43 -1.49
C GLN A 191 -13.40 -3.95 -1.81
N LYS A 192 -14.10 -3.04 -1.12
CA LYS A 192 -13.96 -1.59 -1.37
C LYS A 192 -12.55 -1.05 -1.11
N THR A 193 -11.85 -1.60 -0.13
CA THR A 193 -10.46 -1.22 0.16
C THR A 193 -9.53 -1.68 -0.95
N LEU A 194 -9.73 -2.91 -1.42
CA LEU A 194 -8.96 -3.46 -2.54
C LEU A 194 -9.21 -2.69 -3.84
N GLU A 195 -10.46 -2.35 -4.16
CA GLU A 195 -10.80 -1.50 -5.32
C GLU A 195 -10.05 -0.17 -5.30
N GLN A 196 -9.93 0.49 -4.13
CA GLN A 196 -9.18 1.74 -4.01
C GLN A 196 -7.68 1.55 -4.23
N ILE A 197 -7.11 0.45 -3.74
CA ILE A 197 -5.69 0.12 -3.94
C ILE A 197 -5.43 -0.20 -5.42
N PHE A 198 -6.28 -1.00 -6.06
CA PHE A 198 -6.18 -1.28 -7.50
C PHE A 198 -6.35 -0.02 -8.34
N GLY A 199 -7.28 0.87 -7.99
CA GLY A 199 -7.40 2.18 -8.61
C GLY A 199 -6.10 2.98 -8.55
N THR A 200 -5.38 2.91 -7.43
CA THR A 200 -4.06 3.54 -7.30
C THR A 200 -3.05 2.92 -8.27
N VAL A 201 -3.00 1.60 -8.37
CA VAL A 201 -2.10 0.91 -9.31
C VAL A 201 -2.37 1.34 -10.74
N VAL A 202 -3.63 1.42 -11.15
CA VAL A 202 -4.04 1.90 -12.49
C VAL A 202 -3.56 3.33 -12.72
N ILE A 203 -3.79 4.25 -11.77
CA ILE A 203 -3.35 5.64 -11.88
C ILE A 203 -1.83 5.75 -12.04
N TYR A 204 -1.05 4.95 -11.31
CA TYR A 204 0.42 4.95 -11.40
C TYR A 204 0.95 4.31 -12.69
N LEU A 205 0.27 3.30 -13.24
CA LEU A 205 0.66 2.65 -14.48
C LEU A 205 0.33 3.52 -15.69
N ASP A 206 -0.92 3.98 -15.78
CA ASP A 206 -1.44 4.71 -16.95
C ASP A 206 -1.10 6.20 -16.90
N ARG A 207 -0.83 6.73 -15.71
CA ARG A 207 -0.50 8.14 -15.44
C ARG A 207 -1.44 9.12 -16.16
N PRO A 208 -2.76 9.02 -15.98
CA PRO A 208 -3.70 9.93 -16.63
C PRO A 208 -3.46 11.39 -16.22
N TYR A 209 -2.92 11.59 -15.02
CA TYR A 209 -2.50 12.89 -14.49
C TYR A 209 -1.34 12.73 -13.51
N LEU A 210 -0.65 13.83 -13.23
CA LEU A 210 0.44 13.94 -12.24
C LEU A 210 0.09 15.00 -11.18
N PRO A 211 0.71 14.95 -9.98
CA PRO A 211 0.62 16.05 -9.02
C PRO A 211 1.05 17.37 -9.66
N GLY A 212 0.25 18.42 -9.47
CA GLY A 212 0.45 19.74 -10.07
C GLY A 212 -0.38 20.00 -11.32
N GLU A 213 -0.83 18.96 -12.04
CA GLU A 213 -1.64 19.11 -13.24
C GLU A 213 -3.09 19.46 -12.96
N TYR A 214 -3.72 20.12 -13.89
CA TYR A 214 -5.14 20.49 -13.86
C TYR A 214 -5.94 19.49 -14.69
N ILE A 215 -6.96 18.96 -14.06
CA ILE A 215 -7.86 17.98 -14.68
C ILE A 215 -9.30 18.44 -14.57
N ARG A 216 -10.08 18.07 -15.57
CA ARG A 216 -11.53 18.14 -15.52
C ARG A 216 -12.06 16.72 -15.38
N ILE A 217 -12.82 16.50 -14.32
CA ILE A 217 -13.39 15.19 -13.97
C ILE A 217 -14.88 15.30 -13.73
N HIS A 218 -15.61 14.28 -14.13
CA HIS A 218 -17.04 14.16 -13.82
C HIS A 218 -17.23 13.31 -12.56
N LEU A 219 -17.64 13.97 -11.47
CA LEU A 219 -17.95 13.28 -10.21
C LEU A 219 -19.47 13.17 -10.05
N SER A 220 -19.96 11.96 -9.79
CA SER A 220 -21.39 11.68 -9.63
C SER A 220 -22.07 12.55 -8.56
N SER A 221 -21.33 12.97 -7.52
CA SER A 221 -21.82 13.77 -6.41
C SER A 221 -21.79 15.29 -6.66
N GLN A 222 -20.97 15.79 -7.58
CA GLN A 222 -20.69 17.22 -7.76
C GLN A 222 -20.74 17.68 -9.23
N GLY A 223 -21.00 16.77 -10.17
CA GLY A 223 -20.97 17.07 -11.60
C GLY A 223 -19.54 17.28 -12.12
N ILE A 224 -19.40 18.17 -13.12
CA ILE A 224 -18.11 18.47 -13.74
C ILE A 224 -17.28 19.36 -12.81
N LEU A 225 -16.15 18.85 -12.37
CA LEU A 225 -15.20 19.53 -11.51
C LEU A 225 -13.91 19.84 -12.27
N LEU A 226 -13.46 21.10 -12.23
CA LEU A 226 -12.13 21.49 -12.67
C LEU A 226 -11.26 21.71 -11.43
N ALA A 227 -10.19 20.96 -11.30
CA ALA A 227 -9.34 20.99 -10.12
C ALA A 227 -7.87 20.74 -10.45
N ARG A 228 -6.97 21.20 -9.58
CA ARG A 228 -5.57 20.87 -9.60
C ARG A 228 -5.32 19.60 -8.77
N VAL A 229 -4.58 18.67 -9.30
CA VAL A 229 -4.10 17.51 -8.53
C VAL A 229 -3.05 17.98 -7.54
N GLU A 230 -3.32 17.85 -6.25
CA GLU A 230 -2.38 18.25 -5.19
C GLU A 230 -1.45 17.10 -4.82
N ALA A 231 -2.02 15.91 -4.60
CA ALA A 231 -1.27 14.71 -4.28
C ALA A 231 -2.06 13.45 -4.64
N ILE A 232 -1.36 12.39 -5.00
CA ILE A 232 -1.91 11.05 -5.20
C ILE A 232 -1.45 10.20 -4.03
N GLY A 233 -2.40 9.82 -3.16
CA GLY A 233 -2.15 8.94 -2.02
C GLY A 233 -2.40 7.47 -2.35
N LEU A 234 -2.17 6.59 -1.37
CA LEU A 234 -2.38 5.14 -1.53
C LEU A 234 -3.84 4.76 -1.82
N ARG A 235 -4.80 5.51 -1.32
CA ARG A 235 -6.24 5.21 -1.40
C ARG A 235 -7.05 6.29 -2.07
N SER A 236 -6.56 7.53 -2.08
CA SER A 236 -7.30 8.69 -2.53
C SER A 236 -6.39 9.74 -3.17
N THR A 237 -6.92 10.45 -4.15
CA THR A 237 -6.30 11.61 -4.78
C THR A 237 -6.87 12.89 -4.17
N LYS A 238 -5.99 13.82 -3.82
CA LYS A 238 -6.33 15.15 -3.29
C LYS A 238 -6.41 16.14 -4.43
N LEU A 239 -7.57 16.75 -4.61
CA LEU A 239 -7.87 17.72 -5.65
C LEU A 239 -8.17 19.07 -5.03
N ARG A 240 -7.53 20.13 -5.50
CA ARG A 240 -7.83 21.51 -5.09
C ARG A 240 -8.69 22.18 -6.15
N THR A 241 -9.88 22.60 -5.75
CA THR A 241 -10.81 23.30 -6.66
C THR A 241 -10.28 24.67 -7.02
N LEU A 242 -10.44 25.08 -8.28
CA LEU A 242 -10.01 26.40 -8.74
C LEU A 242 -10.94 27.51 -8.25
N ALA A 243 -12.22 27.24 -8.12
CA ALA A 243 -13.20 28.25 -7.76
C ALA A 243 -13.12 28.72 -6.31
N LYS A 244 -12.95 27.76 -5.38
CA LYS A 244 -13.04 28.03 -3.93
C LYS A 244 -11.75 27.71 -3.19
N SER A 245 -10.70 27.24 -3.88
CA SER A 245 -9.45 26.73 -3.29
C SER A 245 -9.68 25.65 -2.22
N THR A 246 -10.83 24.97 -2.26
CA THR A 246 -11.17 23.89 -1.33
C THR A 246 -10.51 22.61 -1.72
N LEU A 247 -10.15 21.80 -0.73
CA LEU A 247 -9.58 20.47 -0.94
C LEU A 247 -10.71 19.44 -1.03
N ILE A 248 -10.73 18.69 -2.12
CA ILE A 248 -11.61 17.53 -2.31
C ILE A 248 -10.74 16.28 -2.30
N VAL A 249 -11.16 15.29 -1.51
CA VAL A 249 -10.48 13.99 -1.44
C VAL A 249 -11.36 12.97 -2.15
N VAL A 250 -10.87 12.44 -3.27
CA VAL A 250 -11.59 11.47 -4.11
C VAL A 250 -10.92 10.10 -4.01
N PRO A 251 -11.66 9.01 -3.74
CA PRO A 251 -11.13 7.65 -3.76
C PRO A 251 -10.49 7.31 -5.12
N ASN A 252 -9.36 6.61 -5.11
CA ASN A 252 -8.65 6.29 -6.34
C ASN A 252 -9.40 5.32 -7.25
N SER A 253 -10.29 4.48 -6.72
CA SER A 253 -11.22 3.68 -7.54
C SER A 253 -12.13 4.56 -8.38
N VAL A 254 -12.71 5.61 -7.78
CA VAL A 254 -13.56 6.58 -8.50
C VAL A 254 -12.76 7.34 -9.53
N MET A 255 -11.52 7.74 -9.20
CA MET A 255 -10.64 8.42 -10.15
C MET A 255 -10.26 7.54 -11.35
N ALA A 256 -10.01 6.24 -11.10
CA ALA A 256 -9.66 5.29 -12.16
C ALA A 256 -10.83 4.95 -13.10
N GLU A 257 -12.07 5.04 -12.61
CA GLU A 257 -13.29 4.75 -13.37
C GLU A 257 -13.89 5.98 -14.05
N SER A 258 -13.44 7.18 -13.67
CA SER A 258 -14.00 8.43 -14.17
C SER A 258 -13.36 8.87 -15.48
N ASP A 259 -14.16 9.55 -16.32
CA ASP A 259 -13.63 10.24 -17.48
C ASP A 259 -12.81 11.46 -17.03
N ILE A 260 -11.52 11.44 -17.35
CA ILE A 260 -10.57 12.48 -16.97
C ILE A 260 -10.05 13.20 -18.21
N GLU A 261 -10.37 14.49 -18.31
CA GLU A 261 -9.76 15.38 -19.28
C GLU A 261 -8.56 16.08 -18.64
N ASN A 262 -7.35 15.75 -19.08
CA ASN A 262 -6.13 16.40 -18.61
C ASN A 262 -5.94 17.73 -19.37
N VAL A 263 -6.27 18.81 -18.70
CA VAL A 263 -6.22 20.16 -19.27
C VAL A 263 -4.77 20.64 -19.45
N THR A 264 -3.89 20.25 -18.55
CA THR A 264 -2.47 20.66 -18.59
C THR A 264 -1.72 20.02 -19.75
N ARG A 265 -2.02 18.75 -20.07
CA ARG A 265 -1.38 18.05 -21.22
C ARG A 265 -2.03 18.38 -22.56
N GLY A 266 -3.12 19.11 -22.56
CA GLY A 266 -3.74 19.61 -23.76
C GLY A 266 -2.81 20.59 -24.49
N LYS A 267 -2.87 20.63 -25.82
CA LYS A 267 -2.17 21.64 -26.64
C LYS A 267 -2.74 23.06 -26.49
N LYS A 268 -3.53 23.29 -25.43
CA LYS A 268 -4.22 24.55 -25.13
C LYS A 268 -3.92 24.96 -23.69
N VAL A 269 -3.60 26.23 -23.49
CA VAL A 269 -3.40 26.80 -22.15
C VAL A 269 -4.70 27.44 -21.69
N MET A 270 -5.20 27.03 -20.53
CA MET A 270 -6.37 27.65 -19.92
C MET A 270 -5.97 28.92 -19.18
N VAL A 271 -6.73 29.96 -19.43
CA VAL A 271 -6.60 31.24 -18.76
C VAL A 271 -7.82 31.49 -17.90
N LEU A 272 -7.59 31.99 -16.69
CA LEU A 272 -8.62 32.44 -15.77
C LEU A 272 -8.46 33.95 -15.55
N LEU A 273 -9.51 34.69 -15.84
CA LEU A 273 -9.61 36.13 -15.61
C LEU A 273 -10.71 36.39 -14.61
N TYR A 274 -10.46 37.25 -13.63
CA TYR A 274 -11.42 37.64 -12.63
C TYR A 274 -11.80 39.11 -12.77
N LEU A 275 -13.11 39.37 -12.88
CA LEU A 275 -13.70 40.70 -12.91
C LEU A 275 -14.56 40.87 -11.65
N ASN A 276 -14.22 41.84 -10.80
CA ASN A 276 -14.98 42.16 -9.59
C ASN A 276 -15.88 43.36 -9.85
N PHE A 277 -17.17 43.16 -9.62
CA PHE A 277 -18.21 44.20 -9.73
C PHE A 277 -18.61 44.64 -8.34
N PRO A 278 -18.71 45.96 -8.08
CA PRO A 278 -19.08 46.50 -6.77
C PRO A 278 -20.51 46.23 -6.36
N ARG A 279 -21.38 45.87 -7.31
CA ARG A 279 -22.78 45.54 -7.13
C ARG A 279 -23.21 44.30 -7.88
N GLN A 280 -24.41 43.82 -7.59
CA GLN A 280 -25.00 42.75 -8.39
C GLN A 280 -25.36 43.30 -9.79
N LEU A 281 -25.07 42.47 -10.79
CA LEU A 281 -25.39 42.77 -12.18
C LEU A 281 -26.84 42.36 -12.48
N GLU A 282 -27.58 43.25 -13.13
CA GLU A 282 -28.91 42.92 -13.62
C GLU A 282 -28.86 41.94 -14.79
N LYS A 283 -29.96 41.20 -15.04
CA LYS A 283 -30.00 40.23 -16.15
C LYS A 283 -29.55 40.79 -17.52
N PRO A 284 -29.94 42.02 -17.92
CA PRO A 284 -29.43 42.61 -19.17
C PRO A 284 -27.94 42.87 -19.14
N GLU A 285 -27.40 43.31 -17.99
CA GLU A 285 -25.96 43.55 -17.83
C GLU A 285 -25.16 42.24 -17.83
N GLN A 286 -25.71 41.16 -17.26
CA GLN A 286 -25.10 39.82 -17.33
C GLN A 286 -25.03 39.31 -18.81
N ALA A 287 -26.09 39.47 -19.57
CA ALA A 287 -26.14 39.12 -20.97
C ALA A 287 -25.17 39.96 -21.79
N LEU A 288 -25.06 41.27 -21.49
CA LEU A 288 -24.08 42.14 -22.13
C LEU A 288 -22.65 41.75 -21.80
N LEU A 289 -22.36 41.45 -20.53
CA LEU A 289 -21.08 40.96 -20.10
C LEU A 289 -20.67 39.71 -20.88
N GLU A 290 -21.58 38.73 -20.96
CA GLU A 290 -21.35 37.49 -21.70
C GLU A 290 -21.05 37.77 -23.20
N LYS A 291 -21.83 38.62 -23.80
CA LYS A 291 -21.65 39.02 -25.21
C LYS A 291 -20.31 39.71 -25.45
N VAL A 292 -19.96 40.69 -24.63
CA VAL A 292 -18.71 41.44 -24.71
C VAL A 292 -17.48 40.54 -24.57
N ILE A 293 -17.53 39.64 -23.59
CA ILE A 293 -16.41 38.71 -23.34
C ILE A 293 -16.26 37.74 -24.52
N LYS A 294 -17.35 37.14 -25.01
CA LYS A 294 -17.32 36.24 -26.17
C LYS A 294 -16.84 36.93 -27.43
N GLU A 295 -17.30 38.16 -27.70
CA GLU A 295 -16.83 38.94 -28.84
C GLU A 295 -15.36 39.32 -28.72
N SER A 296 -14.89 39.74 -27.54
CA SER A 296 -13.51 40.11 -27.32
C SER A 296 -12.57 38.90 -27.43
N SER A 297 -13.00 37.74 -26.94
CA SER A 297 -12.21 36.51 -27.11
C SER A 297 -12.20 35.97 -28.53
N SER A 298 -13.30 36.12 -29.27
CA SER A 298 -13.39 35.67 -30.69
C SER A 298 -12.61 36.51 -31.68
N THR A 299 -12.37 37.78 -31.34
CA THR A 299 -11.64 38.72 -32.21
C THR A 299 -10.12 38.49 -32.19
N LEU A 300 -9.61 37.81 -31.17
CA LEU A 300 -8.18 37.58 -30.97
C LEU A 300 -7.74 36.25 -31.55
N PHE A 301 -6.86 36.31 -32.55
CA PHE A 301 -6.25 35.11 -33.11
C PHE A 301 -5.40 34.39 -32.05
N GLY A 302 -5.65 33.10 -31.86
CA GLY A 302 -4.96 32.29 -30.86
C GLY A 302 -5.80 32.00 -29.63
N ILE A 303 -6.99 32.59 -29.46
CA ILE A 303 -7.95 32.24 -28.41
C ILE A 303 -9.02 31.32 -29.01
N ASP A 304 -9.31 30.20 -28.31
CA ASP A 304 -10.41 29.32 -28.67
C ASP A 304 -11.73 29.92 -28.16
N SER A 305 -12.41 30.63 -29.04
CA SER A 305 -13.66 31.35 -28.72
C SER A 305 -14.78 30.43 -28.21
N ASN A 306 -14.83 29.18 -28.70
CA ASN A 306 -15.83 28.19 -28.27
C ASN A 306 -15.60 27.69 -26.82
N SER A 307 -14.42 27.90 -26.30
CA SER A 307 -14.05 27.48 -24.94
C SER A 307 -14.35 28.53 -23.87
N THR A 308 -14.76 29.76 -24.28
CA THR A 308 -15.00 30.85 -23.33
C THR A 308 -16.22 30.56 -22.46
N LYS A 309 -16.00 30.45 -21.15
CA LYS A 309 -17.04 30.26 -20.13
C LYS A 309 -16.97 31.37 -19.12
N ILE A 310 -18.15 31.81 -18.68
CA ILE A 310 -18.31 32.85 -17.68
C ILE A 310 -19.12 32.27 -16.53
N SER A 311 -18.65 32.47 -15.31
CA SER A 311 -19.35 32.05 -14.11
C SER A 311 -19.38 33.20 -13.10
N LEU A 312 -20.55 33.50 -12.55
CA LEU A 312 -20.75 34.57 -11.58
C LEU A 312 -20.79 33.97 -10.17
N PHE A 313 -20.07 34.58 -9.23
CA PHE A 313 -20.01 34.17 -7.84
C PHE A 313 -20.21 35.40 -6.94
N PRO A 314 -20.75 35.23 -5.72
CA PRO A 314 -20.71 36.30 -4.71
C PRO A 314 -19.26 36.75 -4.46
N HIS A 315 -19.04 38.04 -4.28
CA HIS A 315 -17.71 38.55 -3.94
C HIS A 315 -17.42 38.22 -2.46
N GLU A 316 -16.22 37.66 -2.18
CA GLU A 316 -15.86 37.21 -0.84
C GLU A 316 -15.79 38.35 0.19
N ASP A 317 -15.28 39.50 -0.21
CA ASP A 317 -15.06 40.66 0.67
C ASP A 317 -16.19 41.72 0.61
N ASN A 318 -17.13 41.58 -0.33
CA ASN A 318 -18.24 42.53 -0.51
C ASN A 318 -19.58 41.78 -0.75
N PRO A 319 -20.45 41.69 0.27
CA PRO A 319 -21.72 40.94 0.14
C PRO A 319 -22.68 41.50 -0.93
N LYS A 320 -22.49 42.73 -1.39
CA LYS A 320 -23.29 43.36 -2.47
C LYS A 320 -22.62 43.21 -3.83
N GLY A 321 -21.38 42.76 -3.88
CA GLY A 321 -20.59 42.62 -5.10
C GLY A 321 -20.74 41.23 -5.74
N VAL A 322 -20.38 41.18 -7.00
CA VAL A 322 -20.31 39.93 -7.79
C VAL A 322 -18.90 39.79 -8.41
N ARG A 323 -18.35 38.61 -8.38
CA ARG A 323 -17.13 38.24 -9.07
C ARG A 323 -17.48 37.39 -10.29
N ALA A 324 -17.11 37.85 -11.47
CA ALA A 324 -17.15 37.05 -12.69
C ALA A 324 -15.80 36.36 -12.92
N ARG A 325 -15.82 35.05 -13.06
CA ARG A 325 -14.69 34.25 -13.53
C ARG A 325 -14.90 33.94 -15.00
N VAL A 326 -13.99 34.42 -15.81
CA VAL A 326 -13.92 34.13 -17.25
C VAL A 326 -12.83 33.09 -17.47
N SER A 327 -13.15 31.99 -18.11
CA SER A 327 -12.16 31.00 -18.54
C SER A 327 -12.17 30.85 -20.07
N PHE A 328 -11.03 30.84 -20.68
CA PHE A 328 -10.85 30.56 -22.09
C PHE A 328 -9.50 29.88 -22.36
N PHE A 329 -9.36 29.23 -23.50
CA PHE A 329 -8.11 28.56 -23.89
C PHE A 329 -7.37 29.35 -24.94
N ILE A 330 -6.05 29.48 -24.74
CA ILE A 330 -5.11 29.96 -25.73
C ILE A 330 -4.51 28.78 -26.46
N LEU A 331 -4.52 28.81 -27.79
CA LEU A 331 -3.91 27.80 -28.63
C LEU A 331 -2.40 28.05 -28.72
N GLY A 332 -1.60 27.01 -28.57
CA GLY A 332 -0.15 27.09 -28.75
C GLY A 332 0.63 26.17 -27.80
N SER A 333 1.61 25.46 -28.36
CA SER A 333 2.29 24.34 -27.66
C SER A 333 3.81 24.50 -27.51
N ASN A 334 4.43 25.65 -27.84
CA ASN A 334 5.88 25.77 -27.79
C ASN A 334 6.37 26.77 -26.73
N GLU A 335 7.53 26.45 -26.13
CA GLU A 335 8.20 27.22 -25.08
C GLU A 335 8.44 28.69 -25.38
N ASN A 336 8.59 29.06 -26.67
CA ASN A 336 8.71 30.45 -27.13
C ASN A 336 7.40 31.26 -27.04
N SER A 337 6.35 30.69 -26.49
CA SER A 337 5.01 31.28 -26.48
C SER A 337 4.62 31.99 -25.19
N ILE A 338 5.45 32.03 -24.14
CA ILE A 338 5.11 32.68 -22.87
C ILE A 338 4.87 34.19 -23.08
N GLU A 339 5.78 34.85 -23.76
CA GLU A 339 5.66 36.26 -24.09
C GLU A 339 4.48 36.56 -25.04
N PHE A 340 4.27 35.69 -26.01
CA PHE A 340 3.12 35.78 -26.93
C PHE A 340 1.80 35.57 -26.17
N ARG A 341 1.73 34.61 -25.27
CA ARG A 341 0.56 34.37 -24.42
C ARG A 341 0.28 35.56 -23.48
N LYS A 342 1.32 36.14 -22.90
CA LYS A 342 1.22 37.34 -22.05
C LYS A 342 0.64 38.49 -22.87
N ARG A 343 1.14 38.70 -24.06
CA ARG A 343 0.67 39.75 -25.00
C ARG A 343 -0.79 39.54 -25.42
N LEU A 344 -1.18 38.30 -25.72
CA LEU A 344 -2.58 37.97 -26.06
C LEU A 344 -3.52 38.25 -24.87
N LEU A 345 -3.08 37.93 -23.63
CA LEU A 345 -3.83 38.22 -22.44
C LEU A 345 -3.99 39.70 -22.15
N GLU A 346 -2.92 40.49 -22.34
CA GLU A 346 -2.97 41.93 -22.22
C GLU A 346 -3.95 42.52 -23.21
N LEU A 347 -3.92 42.10 -24.49
CA LEU A 347 -4.86 42.52 -25.51
C LEU A 347 -6.31 42.11 -25.23
N ALA A 348 -6.51 40.89 -24.72
CA ALA A 348 -7.83 40.41 -24.31
C ALA A 348 -8.40 41.25 -23.17
N ASN A 349 -7.58 41.52 -22.16
CA ASN A 349 -7.96 42.33 -21.00
C ASN A 349 -8.29 43.77 -21.40
N GLU A 350 -7.45 44.37 -22.22
CA GLU A 350 -7.66 45.70 -22.75
C GLU A 350 -8.96 45.81 -23.60
N SER A 351 -9.20 44.84 -24.48
CA SER A 351 -10.40 44.77 -25.27
C SER A 351 -11.67 44.63 -24.44
N ILE A 352 -11.65 43.72 -23.43
CA ILE A 352 -12.77 43.52 -22.53
C ILE A 352 -12.99 44.78 -21.69
N ALA A 353 -11.95 45.37 -21.13
CA ALA A 353 -12.03 46.57 -20.32
C ALA A 353 -12.63 47.73 -21.10
N LYS A 354 -12.12 48.01 -22.29
CA LYS A 354 -12.58 49.10 -23.13
C LYS A 354 -14.06 48.97 -23.51
N LYS A 355 -14.50 47.77 -23.90
CA LYS A 355 -15.88 47.50 -24.24
C LYS A 355 -16.83 47.57 -23.03
N LEU A 356 -16.47 47.05 -21.90
CA LEU A 356 -17.33 47.14 -20.68
C LEU A 356 -17.43 48.56 -20.18
N GLN A 357 -16.33 49.34 -20.18
CA GLN A 357 -16.36 50.76 -19.79
C GLN A 357 -17.21 51.60 -20.74
N SER A 358 -17.19 51.34 -22.04
CA SER A 358 -18.04 52.05 -23.01
C SER A 358 -19.52 51.83 -22.81
N HIS A 359 -19.91 50.74 -22.10
CA HIS A 359 -21.29 50.46 -21.71
C HIS A 359 -21.60 50.90 -20.25
N GLY A 360 -20.72 51.66 -19.62
CA GLY A 360 -20.90 52.21 -18.27
C GLY A 360 -20.83 51.22 -17.13
N ILE A 361 -20.31 50.03 -17.37
CA ILE A 361 -20.17 49.01 -16.33
C ILE A 361 -18.87 49.24 -15.55
N GLN A 362 -18.96 49.49 -14.26
CA GLN A 362 -17.83 49.64 -13.35
C GLN A 362 -17.34 48.27 -12.84
N PHE A 363 -16.08 48.00 -12.97
CA PHE A 363 -15.45 46.78 -12.48
C PHE A 363 -13.97 47.00 -12.17
N THR A 364 -13.42 46.13 -11.33
CA THR A 364 -11.97 46.01 -11.14
C THR A 364 -11.51 44.66 -11.70
N MET A 365 -10.40 44.66 -12.40
CA MET A 365 -9.80 43.46 -12.96
C MET A 365 -8.60 43.06 -12.11
N GLN A 366 -8.57 41.82 -11.64
CA GLN A 366 -7.36 41.28 -11.07
C GLN A 366 -6.42 40.82 -12.18
N GLU A 367 -5.13 41.04 -12.01
CA GLU A 367 -4.14 40.45 -12.91
C GLU A 367 -4.36 38.94 -12.95
N PRO A 368 -4.29 38.31 -14.12
CA PRO A 368 -4.50 36.87 -14.26
C PRO A 368 -3.46 36.12 -13.40
N THR A 369 -3.92 35.56 -12.30
CA THR A 369 -3.06 34.97 -11.27
C THR A 369 -2.62 33.56 -11.60
N LEU A 370 -3.10 32.96 -12.70
CA LEU A 370 -2.83 31.56 -13.02
C LEU A 370 -2.62 31.36 -14.53
N TYR A 371 -1.35 31.32 -14.90
CA TYR A 371 -0.92 30.62 -16.10
C TYR A 371 -0.81 29.15 -15.76
N ILE A 372 -1.61 28.30 -16.40
CA ILE A 372 -1.42 26.86 -16.33
C ILE A 372 -0.47 26.53 -17.47
N ASP A 373 0.81 26.64 -17.17
CA ASP A 373 1.85 26.10 -18.05
C ASP A 373 1.98 24.61 -17.79
N SER A 374 2.10 23.80 -18.85
CA SER A 374 2.41 22.38 -18.69
C SER A 374 3.81 22.27 -18.11
N PRO A 375 3.98 21.82 -16.86
CA PRO A 375 5.30 21.62 -16.35
C PRO A 375 5.82 20.30 -16.93
N ILE A 376 6.99 20.35 -17.56
CA ILE A 376 7.91 19.27 -17.87
C ILE A 376 7.86 18.75 -19.31
N PRO A 377 8.95 18.91 -20.04
CA PRO A 377 9.24 18.04 -21.17
C PRO A 377 9.49 16.63 -20.64
N ILE A 378 8.83 15.65 -21.21
CA ILE A 378 9.08 14.22 -21.00
C ILE A 378 10.43 13.86 -21.59
#